data_d7066ad5c18dc831be803b2b551f159b
#
_entry.id   d7066ad5c18dc831be803b2b551f159b
#
_cell.length_a   1.000
_cell.length_b   1.000
_cell.length_c   1.000
_cell.angle_alpha   90.00
_cell.angle_beta   90.00
_cell.angle_gamma   90.00
#
_symmetry.space_group_name_H-M   'P 1'
#
loop_
_entity.id
_entity.type
_entity.pdbx_description
1 polymer ?
#
loop_
_entity_poly.entity_id
_entity_poly.type
_entity_poly.pdbx_seq_one_letter_code
_entity_poly.pdbx_strand_id
1 'polypeptide(L)'
;SETDMAGIVHFASFFPYMEDCEHDFYRSLNLSVTDMHDDSGVNIGWPRVHASCDYKRPLRFEEPFIIKLTIQKIGKKTIEYNFDFTSTDKVITYATGSLIVVCVKFNESGMDSIEIPDNINALLINDTI
;
A
#
# COMPACT_ATOMS: atom_id res chain seq x y z
N SER A 1 -6.74 10.63 16.67
CA SER A 1 -5.47 10.45 17.36
C SER A 1 -4.89 9.08 17.05
N GLU A 2 -3.59 9.01 16.90
CA GLU A 2 -2.88 7.75 16.58
C GLU A 2 -2.76 6.83 17.80
N THR A 3 -2.98 7.35 19.00
CA THR A 3 -2.90 6.57 20.23
C THR A 3 -4.18 6.72 21.04
N ASP A 4 -4.47 5.73 21.85
CA ASP A 4 -5.54 5.81 22.83
C ASP A 4 -4.99 6.27 24.20
N MET A 5 -5.86 6.30 25.22
CA MET A 5 -5.49 6.79 26.54
C MET A 5 -4.48 5.89 27.28
N ALA A 6 -4.29 4.67 26.83
CA ALA A 6 -3.31 3.75 27.39
C ALA A 6 -1.92 3.90 26.74
N GLY A 7 -1.78 4.81 25.78
CA GLY A 7 -0.50 5.04 25.08
C GLY A 7 -0.21 3.99 24.02
N ILE A 8 -1.21 3.26 23.56
CA ILE A 8 -1.10 2.26 22.52
C ILE A 8 -1.66 2.84 21.24
N VAL A 9 -0.96 2.65 20.10
CA VAL A 9 -1.43 3.11 18.80
C VAL A 9 -2.78 2.47 18.50
N HIS A 10 -3.77 3.30 18.20
CA HIS A 10 -5.11 2.83 17.88
C HIS A 10 -5.07 1.98 16.59
N PHE A 11 -5.77 0.82 16.60
CA PHE A 11 -5.72 -0.12 15.48
C PHE A 11 -6.11 0.52 14.14
N ALA A 12 -7.03 1.49 14.13
CA ALA A 12 -7.46 2.16 12.91
C ALA A 12 -6.34 2.97 12.25
N SER A 13 -5.30 3.34 12.99
CA SER A 13 -4.18 4.13 12.45
C SER A 13 -3.25 3.30 11.57
N PHE A 14 -3.30 1.97 11.64
CA PHE A 14 -2.44 1.12 10.81
C PHE A 14 -2.78 1.24 9.31
N PHE A 15 -4.06 1.41 8.97
CA PHE A 15 -4.46 1.56 7.56
C PHE A 15 -3.91 2.86 6.94
N PRO A 16 -4.01 4.04 7.58
CA PRO A 16 -3.33 5.24 7.07
C PRO A 16 -1.82 5.07 6.92
N TYR A 17 -1.15 4.38 7.83
CA TYR A 17 0.27 4.10 7.70
C TYR A 17 0.57 3.23 6.48
N MET A 18 -0.27 2.23 6.20
CA MET A 18 -0.13 1.39 5.02
C MET A 18 -0.27 2.21 3.74
N GLU A 19 -1.24 3.14 3.68
CA GLU A 19 -1.43 4.03 2.55
C GLU A 19 -0.22 4.95 2.35
N ASP A 20 0.29 5.54 3.43
CA ASP A 20 1.47 6.40 3.35
C ASP A 20 2.68 5.62 2.84
N CYS A 21 2.85 4.40 3.28
CA CYS A 21 3.93 3.53 2.83
C CYS A 21 3.79 3.20 1.34
N GLU A 22 2.58 2.92 0.86
CA GLU A 22 2.31 2.70 -0.56
C GLU A 22 2.64 3.94 -1.38
N HIS A 23 2.22 5.13 -0.93
CA HIS A 23 2.51 6.38 -1.63
C HIS A 23 4.02 6.64 -1.69
N ASP A 24 4.76 6.37 -0.62
CA ASP A 24 6.22 6.50 -0.60
C ASP A 24 6.87 5.54 -1.57
N PHE A 25 6.38 4.31 -1.66
CA PHE A 25 6.87 3.33 -2.61
C PHE A 25 6.73 3.83 -4.05
N TYR A 26 5.55 4.33 -4.43
CA TYR A 26 5.33 4.85 -5.78
C TYR A 26 6.16 6.11 -6.06
N ARG A 27 6.33 6.99 -5.07
CA ARG A 27 7.22 8.14 -5.23
C ARG A 27 8.66 7.71 -5.51
N SER A 28 9.12 6.60 -4.93
CA SER A 28 10.45 6.07 -5.22
C SER A 28 10.61 5.63 -6.68
N LEU A 29 9.50 5.34 -7.36
CA LEU A 29 9.47 5.00 -8.78
C LEU A 29 9.17 6.22 -9.67
N ASN A 30 9.17 7.42 -9.10
CA ASN A 30 8.79 8.67 -9.78
C ASN A 30 7.34 8.67 -10.26
N LEU A 31 6.47 7.99 -9.51
CA LEU A 31 5.04 7.92 -9.79
C LEU A 31 4.25 8.52 -8.63
N SER A 32 3.01 8.90 -8.90
CA SER A 32 2.05 9.32 -7.89
C SER A 32 0.81 8.45 -7.98
N VAL A 33 0.37 7.87 -6.85
CA VAL A 33 -0.82 7.03 -6.80
C VAL A 33 -2.06 7.79 -7.26
N THR A 34 -2.09 9.11 -7.00
CA THR A 34 -3.24 9.96 -7.34
C THR A 34 -3.15 10.60 -8.71
N ASP A 35 -2.04 10.42 -9.42
CA ASP A 35 -1.83 11.02 -10.74
C ASP A 35 -0.96 10.09 -11.58
N MET A 36 -1.58 9.06 -12.12
CA MET A 36 -0.88 8.02 -12.85
C MET A 36 -1.55 7.79 -14.21
N HIS A 37 -0.73 7.58 -15.24
CA HIS A 37 -1.19 7.44 -16.62
C HIS A 37 -0.50 6.26 -17.29
N ASP A 38 -1.18 5.67 -18.28
CA ASP A 38 -0.54 4.71 -19.17
C ASP A 38 0.28 5.48 -20.25
N ASP A 39 0.93 4.76 -21.15
CA ASP A 39 1.77 5.37 -22.19
C ASP A 39 0.98 6.26 -23.17
N SER A 40 -0.33 6.05 -23.29
CA SER A 40 -1.18 6.88 -24.17
C SER A 40 -1.84 8.04 -23.42
N GLY A 41 -1.52 8.25 -22.14
CA GLY A 41 -2.03 9.37 -21.36
C GLY A 41 -3.37 9.11 -20.72
N VAL A 42 -3.86 7.88 -20.71
CA VAL A 42 -5.12 7.53 -20.04
C VAL A 42 -4.91 7.50 -18.53
N ASN A 43 -5.76 8.22 -17.80
CA ASN A 43 -5.73 8.25 -16.33
C ASN A 43 -6.11 6.88 -15.77
N ILE A 44 -5.26 6.37 -14.88
CA ILE A 44 -5.53 5.13 -14.16
C ILE A 44 -5.57 5.38 -12.67
N GLY A 45 -6.26 4.49 -11.97
CA GLY A 45 -6.36 4.55 -10.52
C GLY A 45 -6.32 3.16 -9.91
N TRP A 46 -6.29 3.13 -8.58
CA TRP A 46 -6.08 1.91 -7.82
C TRP A 46 -7.06 1.80 -6.64
N PRO A 47 -8.38 1.62 -6.93
CA PRO A 47 -9.32 1.40 -5.83
C PRO A 47 -8.95 0.18 -5.00
N ARG A 48 -9.17 0.30 -3.68
CA ARG A 48 -8.92 -0.77 -2.73
C ARG A 48 -10.11 -1.72 -2.75
N VAL A 49 -9.84 -3.01 -2.96
CA VAL A 49 -10.87 -4.04 -2.95
C VAL A 49 -10.79 -4.91 -1.70
N HIS A 50 -9.66 -4.87 -1.00
CA HIS A 50 -9.47 -5.59 0.25
C HIS A 50 -8.41 -4.90 1.09
N ALA A 51 -8.65 -4.83 2.39
CA ALA A 51 -7.67 -4.36 3.35
C ALA A 51 -7.84 -5.16 4.65
N SER A 52 -6.73 -5.60 5.22
CA SER A 52 -6.73 -6.32 6.49
C SER A 52 -5.48 -5.99 7.28
N CYS A 53 -5.57 -6.18 8.58
CA CYS A 53 -4.44 -6.00 9.47
C CYS A 53 -4.58 -6.92 10.66
N ASP A 54 -3.55 -7.72 10.91
CA ASP A 54 -3.47 -8.61 12.06
C ASP A 54 -2.55 -7.98 13.10
N TYR A 55 -3.10 -7.75 14.30
CA TYR A 55 -2.38 -7.11 15.40
C TYR A 55 -1.72 -8.18 16.25
N LYS A 56 -0.41 -8.08 16.39
CA LYS A 56 0.39 -9.07 17.10
C LYS A 56 0.79 -8.61 18.49
N ARG A 57 1.24 -7.35 18.61
CA ARG A 57 1.70 -6.77 19.86
C ARG A 57 1.36 -5.29 19.91
N PRO A 58 1.14 -4.74 21.11
CA PRO A 58 0.88 -3.30 21.23
C PRO A 58 2.08 -2.47 20.79
N LEU A 59 1.81 -1.42 20.02
CA LEU A 59 2.78 -0.40 19.66
C LEU A 59 2.48 0.83 20.51
N ARG A 60 3.46 1.26 21.30
CA ARG A 60 3.25 2.34 22.27
C ARG A 60 3.57 3.69 21.66
N PHE A 61 2.98 4.73 22.26
CA PHE A 61 3.21 6.11 21.84
C PHE A 61 4.70 6.45 21.86
N GLU A 62 5.16 7.17 20.84
CA GLU A 62 6.56 7.59 20.65
C GLU A 62 7.55 6.44 20.46
N GLU A 63 7.08 5.19 20.39
CA GLU A 63 7.95 4.08 20.09
C GLU A 63 8.24 4.04 18.58
N PRO A 64 9.52 4.09 18.17
CA PRO A 64 9.84 4.06 16.74
C PRO A 64 9.55 2.69 16.15
N PHE A 65 9.09 2.66 14.90
CA PHE A 65 8.81 1.42 14.20
C PHE A 65 9.10 1.58 12.71
N ILE A 66 9.23 0.45 12.03
CA ILE A 66 9.49 0.38 10.59
C ILE A 66 8.29 -0.27 9.93
N ILE A 67 7.90 0.25 8.77
CA ILE A 67 6.92 -0.37 7.90
C ILE A 67 7.64 -0.84 6.65
N LYS A 68 7.55 -2.13 6.36
CA LYS A 68 8.11 -2.71 5.14
C LYS A 68 6.97 -3.13 4.22
N LEU A 69 6.93 -2.54 3.02
CA LEU A 69 6.02 -2.94 1.97
C LEU A 69 6.67 -4.02 1.12
N THR A 70 5.93 -5.09 0.86
CA THR A 70 6.33 -6.14 -0.07
C THR A 70 5.21 -6.33 -1.08
N ILE A 71 5.55 -6.39 -2.37
CA ILE A 71 4.58 -6.78 -3.39
C ILE A 71 4.49 -8.30 -3.35
N GLN A 72 3.36 -8.80 -2.85
CA GLN A 72 3.13 -10.22 -2.70
C GLN A 72 2.77 -10.87 -4.03
N LYS A 73 1.97 -10.18 -4.84
CA LYS A 73 1.50 -10.70 -6.12
C LYS A 73 1.12 -9.58 -7.06
N ILE A 74 1.48 -9.73 -8.33
CA ILE A 74 1.01 -8.87 -9.41
C ILE A 74 0.16 -9.74 -10.33
N GLY A 75 -1.15 -9.51 -10.33
CA GLY A 75 -2.07 -10.16 -11.24
C GLY A 75 -2.19 -9.39 -12.55
N LYS A 76 -3.11 -9.80 -13.42
CA LYS A 76 -3.36 -9.05 -14.66
C LYS A 76 -3.92 -7.65 -14.39
N LYS A 77 -4.82 -7.55 -13.43
CA LYS A 77 -5.54 -6.31 -13.08
C LYS A 77 -5.30 -5.86 -11.64
N THR A 78 -4.69 -6.69 -10.81
CA THR A 78 -4.60 -6.47 -9.36
C THR A 78 -3.17 -6.50 -8.87
N ILE A 79 -2.93 -5.81 -7.75
CA ILE A 79 -1.68 -5.90 -7.01
C ILE A 79 -2.04 -6.19 -5.56
N GLU A 80 -1.34 -7.15 -4.97
CA GLU A 80 -1.45 -7.45 -3.55
C GLU A 80 -0.18 -7.04 -2.84
N TYR A 81 -0.30 -6.17 -1.83
CA TYR A 81 0.79 -5.73 -0.98
C TYR A 81 0.70 -6.39 0.38
N ASN A 82 1.86 -6.70 0.96
CA ASN A 82 1.97 -7.03 2.38
C ASN A 82 2.77 -5.93 3.08
N PHE A 83 2.38 -5.64 4.31
CA PHE A 83 3.05 -4.64 5.15
C PHE A 83 3.44 -5.29 6.46
N ASP A 84 4.71 -5.15 6.84
CA ASP A 84 5.20 -5.59 8.14
C ASP A 84 5.54 -4.38 8.99
N PHE A 85 4.93 -4.30 10.17
CA PHE A 85 5.19 -3.25 11.16
C PHE A 85 6.08 -3.87 12.24
N THR A 86 7.33 -3.45 12.30
CA THR A 86 8.31 -4.05 13.19
C THR A 86 9.03 -3.01 14.02
N SER A 87 9.68 -3.47 15.09
CA SER A 87 10.65 -2.66 15.80
C SER A 87 11.83 -2.32 14.89
N THR A 88 12.59 -1.28 15.27
CA THR A 88 13.71 -0.82 14.44
C THR A 88 14.82 -1.85 14.31
N ASP A 89 14.96 -2.75 15.27
CA ASP A 89 15.89 -3.89 15.20
C ASP A 89 15.28 -5.11 14.48
N LYS A 90 14.01 -5.02 14.07
CA LYS A 90 13.25 -6.06 13.36
C LYS A 90 13.00 -7.34 14.17
N VAL A 91 13.19 -7.29 15.47
CA VAL A 91 12.96 -8.44 16.36
C VAL A 91 11.49 -8.62 16.68
N ILE A 92 10.76 -7.51 16.91
CA ILE A 92 9.35 -7.54 17.29
C ILE A 92 8.50 -7.20 16.08
N THR A 93 7.48 -8.02 15.82
CA THR A 93 6.43 -7.71 14.84
C THR A 93 5.21 -7.20 15.59
N TYR A 94 4.82 -5.96 15.35
CA TYR A 94 3.63 -5.35 15.95
C TYR A 94 2.37 -5.69 15.20
N ALA A 95 2.44 -5.72 13.87
CA ALA A 95 1.29 -6.00 13.02
C ALA A 95 1.75 -6.44 11.64
N THR A 96 0.87 -7.16 10.96
CA THR A 96 1.02 -7.49 9.54
C THR A 96 -0.24 -7.05 8.82
N GLY A 97 -0.08 -6.39 7.67
CA GLY A 97 -1.20 -5.89 6.89
C GLY A 97 -1.20 -6.43 5.48
N SER A 98 -2.37 -6.38 4.86
CA SER A 98 -2.55 -6.74 3.45
C SER A 98 -3.47 -5.73 2.79
N LEU A 99 -3.16 -5.38 1.55
CA LEU A 99 -3.94 -4.47 0.75
C LEU A 99 -3.99 -5.00 -0.67
N ILE A 100 -5.19 -5.13 -1.23
CA ILE A 100 -5.37 -5.51 -2.63
C ILE A 100 -6.03 -4.36 -3.36
N VAL A 101 -5.42 -3.97 -4.48
CA VAL A 101 -5.92 -2.89 -5.34
C VAL A 101 -6.19 -3.45 -6.73
N VAL A 102 -7.13 -2.85 -7.44
CA VAL A 102 -7.42 -3.19 -8.83
C VAL A 102 -7.11 -1.98 -9.71
N CYS A 103 -6.51 -2.23 -10.88
CA CYS A 103 -6.22 -1.17 -11.84
C CYS A 103 -7.50 -0.80 -12.59
N VAL A 104 -7.81 0.48 -12.64
CA VAL A 104 -8.98 0.99 -13.36
C VAL A 104 -8.58 2.15 -14.26
N LYS A 105 -9.36 2.37 -15.32
CA LYS A 105 -9.35 3.62 -16.06
C LYS A 105 -10.62 4.39 -15.69
N PHE A 106 -10.52 5.70 -15.67
CA PHE A 106 -11.66 6.58 -15.41
C PHE A 106 -12.34 6.96 -16.72
N ASN A 107 -13.66 7.01 -16.71
CA ASN A 107 -14.48 7.45 -17.83
C ASN A 107 -15.63 8.31 -17.31
N GLU A 108 -16.47 8.85 -18.21
CA GLU A 108 -17.55 9.77 -17.85
C GLU A 108 -18.59 9.13 -16.92
N SER A 109 -18.80 7.82 -17.03
CA SER A 109 -19.81 7.12 -16.24
C SER A 109 -19.23 6.44 -14.99
N GLY A 110 -17.94 6.59 -14.72
CA GLY A 110 -17.29 5.98 -13.57
C GLY A 110 -15.91 5.44 -13.88
N MET A 111 -15.69 4.16 -13.57
CA MET A 111 -14.39 3.51 -13.80
C MET A 111 -14.58 2.07 -14.24
N ASP A 112 -13.69 1.61 -15.10
CA ASP A 112 -13.66 0.23 -15.58
C ASP A 112 -12.34 -0.42 -15.19
N SER A 113 -12.39 -1.66 -14.72
CA SER A 113 -11.16 -2.41 -14.45
C SER A 113 -10.46 -2.75 -15.76
N ILE A 114 -9.13 -2.60 -15.74
CA ILE A 114 -8.29 -2.87 -16.92
C ILE A 114 -7.07 -3.67 -16.49
N GLU A 115 -6.42 -4.28 -17.47
CA GLU A 115 -5.11 -4.86 -17.23
C GLU A 115 -4.12 -3.76 -16.86
N ILE A 116 -3.18 -4.09 -15.99
CA ILE A 116 -2.15 -3.13 -15.58
C ILE A 116 -1.35 -2.74 -16.82
N PRO A 117 -1.23 -1.42 -17.13
CA PRO A 117 -0.47 -0.99 -18.30
C PRO A 117 0.98 -1.47 -18.27
N ASP A 118 1.52 -1.80 -19.42
CA ASP A 118 2.87 -2.37 -19.54
C ASP A 118 3.93 -1.46 -18.93
N ASN A 119 3.82 -0.15 -19.10
CA ASN A 119 4.78 0.81 -18.53
C ASN A 119 4.81 0.75 -17.00
N ILE A 120 3.65 0.58 -16.36
CA ILE A 120 3.56 0.47 -14.91
C ILE A 120 4.04 -0.91 -14.46
N ASN A 121 3.58 -1.95 -15.13
CA ASN A 121 3.94 -3.33 -14.79
C ASN A 121 5.45 -3.54 -14.84
N ALA A 122 6.13 -2.97 -15.83
CA ALA A 122 7.58 -3.06 -15.96
C ALA A 122 8.30 -2.44 -14.76
N LEU A 123 7.85 -1.29 -14.28
CA LEU A 123 8.43 -0.64 -13.10
C LEU A 123 8.24 -1.48 -11.84
N LEU A 124 7.04 -2.05 -11.66
CA LEU A 124 6.73 -2.87 -10.50
C LEU A 124 7.56 -4.16 -10.48
N ILE A 125 7.69 -4.83 -11.61
CA ILE A 125 8.46 -6.07 -11.73
C ILE A 125 9.94 -5.81 -11.44
N ASN A 126 10.50 -4.76 -12.01
CA ASN A 126 11.92 -4.42 -11.82
C ASN A 126 12.25 -4.13 -10.36
N ASP A 127 11.33 -3.51 -9.64
CA ASP A 127 11.51 -3.20 -8.22
C ASP A 127 11.35 -4.42 -7.32
N THR A 128 10.57 -5.43 -7.76
CA THR A 128 10.29 -6.63 -6.96
C THR A 128 11.43 -7.66 -7.04
N ILE A 129 12.25 -7.58 -8.03
CA ILE A 129 13.41 -8.43 -8.22
C ILE A 129 14.64 -7.82 -7.55
#